data_65d4c831b5acb253c65d88575432a0a2
#
_entry.id   65d4c831b5acb253c65d88575432a0a2
#
_cell.length_a   1.000
_cell.length_b   1.000
_cell.length_c   1.000
_cell.angle_alpha   90.00
_cell.angle_beta   90.00
_cell.angle_gamma   90.00
#
_symmetry.space_group_name_H-M   'P 1'
#
loop_
_entity.id
_entity.type
_entity.pdbx_description
1 polymer ?
#
loop_
_entity_poly.entity_id
_entity_poly.type
_entity_poly.pdbx_seq_one_letter_code
_entity_poly.pdbx_strand_id
1 'polypeptide(L)'
;MGNLVIGVDSSTQSTKAIAWDKDGSNIAEGRCDIPLNNPSLEKFEQNVEDWWNAFCVSCNELSKKINMDEVDALAISNQREALAKLNSNGKEVYPATVWMDKRSVDEVEE
;
A
#
# COMPACT_ATOMS: atom_id res chain seq x y z
N MET A 1 7.63 -6.45 26.27
CA MET A 1 6.42 -5.65 26.19
C MET A 1 6.73 -4.36 25.44
N GLY A 2 5.97 -4.10 24.40
CA GLY A 2 6.27 -3.00 23.52
C GLY A 2 5.64 -1.68 23.92
N ASN A 3 6.16 -0.60 23.34
CA ASN A 3 5.64 0.74 23.53
C ASN A 3 5.21 1.39 22.23
N LEU A 4 5.31 0.64 21.12
CA LEU A 4 5.05 1.17 19.80
C LEU A 4 4.00 0.33 19.05
N VAL A 5 3.25 1.00 18.20
CA VAL A 5 2.42 0.36 17.18
C VAL A 5 2.78 0.99 15.82
N ILE A 6 2.59 0.22 14.75
CA ILE A 6 2.84 0.71 13.39
C ILE A 6 1.51 0.82 12.66
N GLY A 7 1.25 2.01 12.10
CA GLY A 7 0.17 2.21 11.15
C GLY A 7 0.75 2.33 9.76
N VAL A 8 0.23 1.52 8.83
CA VAL A 8 0.65 1.57 7.42
C VAL A 8 -0.50 2.12 6.59
N ASP A 9 -0.20 3.15 5.81
CA ASP A 9 -1.12 3.70 4.82
C ASP A 9 -0.61 3.33 3.44
N SER A 10 -1.28 2.36 2.80
CA SER A 10 -0.96 1.94 1.44
C SER A 10 -1.91 2.65 0.47
N SER A 11 -1.55 3.88 0.14
CA SER A 11 -2.35 4.73 -0.74
C SER A 11 -2.08 4.43 -2.22
N THR A 12 -2.65 5.22 -3.12
CA THR A 12 -2.53 4.98 -4.56
C THR A 12 -1.10 5.17 -5.08
N GLN A 13 -0.40 6.20 -4.61
CA GLN A 13 0.90 6.56 -5.15
C GLN A 13 2.06 6.39 -4.17
N SER A 14 1.78 5.96 -2.95
CA SER A 14 2.83 5.72 -1.97
C SER A 14 2.31 4.86 -0.82
N THR A 15 3.25 4.20 -0.16
CA THR A 15 3.01 3.55 1.13
C THR A 15 3.81 4.29 2.19
N LYS A 16 3.20 4.50 3.35
CA LYS A 16 3.84 5.15 4.48
C LYS A 16 3.63 4.28 5.72
N ALA A 17 4.71 3.98 6.42
CA ALA A 17 4.68 3.25 7.69
C ALA A 17 5.09 4.21 8.80
N ILE A 18 4.29 4.36 9.82
CA ILE A 18 4.53 5.29 10.92
C ILE A 18 4.50 4.53 12.24
N ALA A 19 5.52 4.75 13.07
CA ALA A 19 5.55 4.23 14.43
C ALA A 19 4.97 5.27 15.38
N TRP A 20 4.01 4.84 16.19
CA TRP A 20 3.31 5.66 17.15
C TRP A 20 3.57 5.15 18.56
N ASP A 21 3.77 6.06 19.52
CA ASP A 21 3.83 5.67 20.92
C ASP A 21 2.43 5.64 21.54
N LYS A 22 2.39 5.36 22.85
CA LYS A 22 1.13 5.26 23.59
C LYS A 22 0.37 6.58 23.70
N ASP A 23 1.06 7.68 23.54
CA ASP A 23 0.45 9.01 23.62
C ASP A 23 -0.03 9.52 22.29
N GLY A 24 0.12 8.72 21.21
CA GLY A 24 -0.26 9.10 19.87
C GLY A 24 0.76 9.99 19.17
N SER A 25 1.99 9.99 19.65
CA SER A 25 3.07 10.76 19.02
C SER A 25 3.69 9.97 17.88
N ASN A 26 3.94 10.64 16.75
CA ASN A 26 4.67 10.10 15.62
C ASN A 26 6.15 10.04 15.98
N ILE A 27 6.67 8.83 16.18
CA ILE A 27 8.07 8.63 16.58
C ILE A 27 8.99 8.61 15.37
N ALA A 28 8.58 7.94 14.28
CA ALA A 28 9.37 7.84 13.06
C ALA A 28 8.49 7.35 11.94
N GLU A 29 8.95 7.54 10.70
CA GLU A 29 8.23 7.04 9.54
C GLU A 29 9.18 6.54 8.45
N GLY A 30 8.67 5.61 7.64
CA GLY A 30 9.28 5.15 6.41
C GLY A 30 8.28 5.29 5.28
N ARG A 31 8.78 5.49 4.06
CA ARG A 31 7.93 5.73 2.91
C ARG A 31 8.52 5.15 1.64
N CYS A 32 7.65 4.74 0.72
CA CYS A 32 8.04 4.31 -0.63
C CYS A 32 6.94 4.69 -1.61
N ASP A 33 7.33 5.27 -2.73
CA ASP A 33 6.39 5.60 -3.80
C ASP A 33 5.97 4.33 -4.54
N ILE A 34 4.73 4.34 -5.05
CA ILE A 34 4.17 3.27 -5.86
C ILE A 34 3.97 3.80 -7.28
N PRO A 35 4.55 3.15 -8.30
CA PRO A 35 4.30 3.57 -9.68
C PRO A 35 2.82 3.47 -10.03
N LEU A 36 2.31 4.49 -10.72
CA LEU A 36 0.96 4.49 -11.28
C LEU A 36 1.10 4.50 -12.80
N ASN A 37 0.62 3.45 -13.45
CA ASN A 37 0.72 3.30 -14.89
C ASN A 37 -0.55 3.78 -15.56
N ASN A 38 -0.40 4.65 -16.54
CA ASN A 38 -1.50 5.22 -17.32
C ASN A 38 -1.30 4.89 -18.80
N PRO A 39 -1.58 3.63 -19.22
CA PRO A 39 -1.30 3.19 -20.59
C PRO A 39 -2.17 3.89 -21.64
N SER A 40 -3.32 4.44 -21.24
CA SER A 40 -4.15 5.28 -22.11
C SER A 40 -4.99 6.20 -21.23
N LEU A 41 -5.70 7.15 -21.85
CA LEU A 41 -6.50 8.14 -21.14
C LEU A 41 -7.46 7.55 -20.10
N GLU A 42 -8.01 6.37 -20.38
CA GLU A 42 -9.03 5.75 -19.54
C GLU A 42 -8.47 4.66 -18.63
N LYS A 43 -7.20 4.30 -18.78
CA LYS A 43 -6.62 3.15 -18.08
C LYS A 43 -5.64 3.59 -17.02
N PHE A 44 -5.91 3.19 -15.79
CA PHE A 44 -5.02 3.39 -14.66
C PHE A 44 -4.76 2.05 -13.99
N GLU A 45 -3.50 1.65 -13.99
CA GLU A 45 -3.08 0.31 -13.56
C GLU A 45 -1.91 0.35 -12.62
N GLN A 46 -1.79 -0.69 -11.79
CA GLN A 46 -0.63 -0.90 -10.95
C GLN A 46 -0.26 -2.37 -10.94
N ASN A 47 1.02 -2.67 -10.69
CA ASN A 47 1.48 -4.03 -10.49
C ASN A 47 1.36 -4.39 -9.02
N VAL A 48 0.81 -5.56 -8.72
CA VAL A 48 0.63 -6.04 -7.35
C VAL A 48 1.98 -6.13 -6.61
N GLU A 49 3.04 -6.53 -7.32
CA GLU A 49 4.38 -6.59 -6.75
C GLU A 49 4.87 -5.24 -6.24
N ASP A 50 4.46 -4.15 -6.89
CA ASP A 50 4.84 -2.80 -6.46
C ASP A 50 4.19 -2.44 -5.12
N TRP A 51 2.99 -2.93 -4.85
CA TRP A 51 2.34 -2.75 -3.55
C TRP A 51 3.14 -3.43 -2.44
N TRP A 52 3.52 -4.68 -2.68
CA TRP A 52 4.30 -5.45 -1.71
C TRP A 52 5.68 -4.83 -1.50
N ASN A 53 6.36 -4.47 -2.59
CA ASN A 53 7.67 -3.83 -2.51
C ASN A 53 7.61 -2.53 -1.72
N ALA A 54 6.60 -1.70 -1.97
CA ALA A 54 6.45 -0.43 -1.25
C ALA A 54 6.22 -0.66 0.24
N PHE A 55 5.45 -1.66 0.61
CA PHE A 55 5.24 -2.04 2.00
C PHE A 55 6.58 -2.46 2.64
N CYS A 56 7.32 -3.34 1.99
CA CYS A 56 8.60 -3.84 2.50
C CYS A 56 9.62 -2.71 2.66
N VAL A 57 9.74 -1.84 1.67
CA VAL A 57 10.68 -0.72 1.70
C VAL A 57 10.30 0.26 2.81
N SER A 58 9.02 0.59 2.94
CA SER A 58 8.55 1.51 3.98
C SER A 58 8.85 0.97 5.38
N CYS A 59 8.56 -0.30 5.61
CA CYS A 59 8.83 -0.93 6.91
C CYS A 59 10.33 -1.06 7.17
N ASN A 60 11.13 -1.36 6.15
CA ASN A 60 12.57 -1.46 6.29
C ASN A 60 13.20 -0.10 6.65
N GLU A 61 12.75 0.97 6.02
CA GLU A 61 13.19 2.32 6.36
C GLU A 61 12.83 2.66 7.81
N LEU A 62 11.60 2.33 8.21
CA LEU A 62 11.16 2.56 9.58
C LEU A 62 12.00 1.77 10.58
N SER A 63 12.35 0.52 10.26
CA SER A 63 13.12 -0.35 11.15
C SER A 63 14.50 0.19 11.49
N LYS A 64 15.04 1.08 10.66
CA LYS A 64 16.34 1.71 10.90
C LYS A 64 16.25 2.85 11.91
N LYS A 65 15.04 3.29 12.24
CA LYS A 65 14.79 4.48 13.07
C LYS A 65 14.21 4.13 14.42
N ILE A 66 13.75 2.90 14.63
CA ILE A 66 13.13 2.46 15.88
C ILE A 66 13.66 1.09 16.28
N ASN A 67 13.39 0.70 17.53
CA ASN A 67 13.65 -0.66 17.99
C ASN A 67 12.42 -1.51 17.69
N MET A 68 12.52 -2.41 16.71
CA MET A 68 11.40 -3.26 16.27
C MET A 68 10.92 -4.20 17.37
N ASP A 69 11.76 -4.51 18.37
CA ASP A 69 11.35 -5.35 19.50
C ASP A 69 10.28 -4.67 20.35
N GLU A 70 10.12 -3.35 20.23
CA GLU A 70 9.10 -2.59 20.96
C GLU A 70 7.78 -2.49 20.22
N VAL A 71 7.69 -3.03 19.02
CA VAL A 71 6.46 -2.98 18.23
C VAL A 71 5.52 -4.11 18.64
N ASP A 72 4.35 -3.76 19.16
CA ASP A 72 3.35 -4.71 19.60
C ASP A 72 2.37 -5.11 18.51
N ALA A 73 2.10 -4.23 17.56
CA ALA A 73 1.05 -4.46 16.56
C ALA A 73 1.30 -3.60 15.32
N LEU A 74 0.72 -4.05 14.21
CA LEU A 74 0.72 -3.33 12.95
C LEU A 74 -0.67 -3.43 12.34
N ALA A 75 -1.17 -2.29 11.84
CA ALA A 75 -2.43 -2.24 11.11
C ALA A 75 -2.22 -1.55 9.77
N ILE A 76 -2.99 -1.96 8.77
CA ILE A 76 -2.86 -1.46 7.41
C ILE A 76 -4.19 -0.84 6.97
N SER A 77 -4.10 0.38 6.44
CA SER A 77 -5.15 1.02 5.67
C SER A 77 -4.70 1.08 4.22
N ASN A 78 -5.57 0.81 3.28
CA ASN A 78 -5.20 0.77 1.86
C ASN A 78 -6.22 1.50 1.00
N GLN A 79 -5.81 1.79 -0.26
CA GLN A 79 -6.72 2.40 -1.22
C GLN A 79 -7.94 1.51 -1.45
N ARG A 80 -9.06 2.14 -1.76
CA ARG A 80 -10.32 1.45 -2.01
C ARG A 80 -10.56 1.29 -3.51
N GLU A 81 -11.39 0.30 -3.86
CA GLU A 81 -11.84 0.11 -5.24
C GLU A 81 -10.68 -0.13 -6.21
N ALA A 82 -9.69 -0.88 -5.78
CA ALA A 82 -8.63 -1.40 -6.62
C ALA A 82 -8.82 -2.91 -6.74
N LEU A 83 -8.70 -3.44 -7.95
CA LEU A 83 -8.96 -4.84 -8.22
C LEU A 83 -7.69 -5.53 -8.71
N ALA A 84 -7.18 -6.45 -7.92
CA ALA A 84 -6.08 -7.33 -8.31
C ALA A 84 -6.64 -8.64 -8.87
N LYS A 85 -6.06 -9.10 -9.96
CA LYS A 85 -6.51 -10.30 -10.66
C LYS A 85 -5.41 -11.35 -10.57
N LEU A 86 -5.66 -12.41 -9.82
CA LEU A 86 -4.67 -13.45 -9.53
C LEU A 86 -5.14 -14.80 -10.04
N ASN A 87 -4.18 -15.67 -10.40
CA ASN A 87 -4.49 -17.06 -10.72
C ASN A 87 -4.54 -17.91 -9.45
N SER A 88 -4.77 -19.22 -9.61
CA SER A 88 -4.86 -20.14 -8.47
C SER A 88 -3.56 -20.27 -7.67
N ASN A 89 -2.43 -19.87 -8.24
CA ASN A 89 -1.13 -19.87 -7.55
C ASN A 89 -0.82 -18.52 -6.89
N GLY A 90 -1.76 -17.58 -6.91
CA GLY A 90 -1.55 -16.26 -6.35
C GLY A 90 -0.71 -15.33 -7.20
N LYS A 91 -0.55 -15.63 -8.49
CA LYS A 91 0.23 -14.81 -9.42
C LYS A 91 -0.67 -13.84 -10.16
N GLU A 92 -0.19 -12.62 -10.35
CA GLU A 92 -0.89 -11.60 -11.13
C GLU A 92 -1.01 -12.03 -12.59
N VAL A 93 -2.24 -12.10 -13.11
CA VAL A 93 -2.50 -12.46 -14.51
C VAL A 93 -2.74 -11.25 -15.40
N TYR A 94 -2.96 -10.09 -14.79
CA TYR A 94 -3.15 -8.81 -15.46
C TYR A 94 -2.88 -7.71 -14.43
N PRO A 95 -2.35 -6.55 -14.83
CA PRO A 95 -2.14 -5.45 -13.89
C PRO A 95 -3.42 -5.08 -13.17
N ALA A 96 -3.31 -4.72 -11.90
CA ALA A 96 -4.46 -4.30 -11.11
C ALA A 96 -5.03 -3.00 -11.67
N THR A 97 -6.35 -2.90 -11.73
CA THR A 97 -7.02 -1.64 -12.07
C THR A 97 -7.33 -0.89 -10.79
N VAL A 98 -7.06 0.42 -10.79
CA VAL A 98 -7.28 1.24 -9.62
C VAL A 98 -8.49 2.15 -9.80
N TRP A 99 -8.90 2.85 -8.74
CA TRP A 99 -10.16 3.59 -8.69
C TRP A 99 -10.31 4.67 -9.75
N MET A 100 -9.21 5.16 -10.31
CA MET A 100 -9.24 6.17 -11.38
C MET A 100 -9.52 5.59 -12.76
N ASP A 101 -9.48 4.25 -12.91
CA ASP A 101 -9.67 3.59 -14.20
C ASP A 101 -11.12 3.75 -14.66
N LYS A 102 -11.30 4.05 -15.94
CA LYS A 102 -12.61 4.33 -16.53
C LYS A 102 -12.98 3.41 -17.67
N ARG A 103 -12.22 2.31 -17.87
CA ARG A 103 -12.46 1.40 -19.01
C ARG A 103 -13.82 0.70 -18.95
N SER A 104 -14.44 0.60 -17.78
CA SER A 104 -15.71 -0.08 -17.60
C SER A 104 -16.91 0.87 -17.47
N VAL A 105 -16.76 2.13 -17.88
CA VAL A 105 -17.84 3.12 -17.77
C VAL A 105 -19.10 2.68 -18.51
N ASP A 106 -18.94 2.13 -19.72
CA ASP A 106 -20.08 1.70 -20.51
C ASP A 106 -20.84 0.55 -19.85
N GLU A 107 -20.13 -0.37 -19.25
CA GLU A 107 -20.73 -1.52 -18.54
C GLU A 107 -21.46 -1.08 -17.27
N VAL A 108 -20.94 -0.06 -16.59
CA VAL A 108 -21.57 0.44 -15.36
C VAL A 108 -22.88 1.16 -15.67
N GLU A 109 -22.98 1.81 -16.83
CA GLU A 109 -24.19 2.56 -17.22
C GLU A 109 -25.33 1.67 -17.71
N GLU A 110 -25.09 0.40 -17.96
CA GLU A 110 -26.14 -0.57 -18.30
C GLU A 110 -26.90 -1.01 -17.06
#